data_acda1e2db126fc82dffac812aa9f5e1b
#
_entry.id   acda1e2db126fc82dffac812aa9f5e1b
#
_cell.length_a   1.000
_cell.length_b   1.000
_cell.length_c   1.000
_cell.angle_alpha   90.00
_cell.angle_beta   90.00
_cell.angle_gamma   90.00
#
_symmetry.space_group_name_H-M   'P 1'
#
loop_
_entity.id
_entity.type
_entity.pdbx_description
1 polymer ?
#
loop_
_entity_poly.entity_id
_entity_poly.type
_entity_poly.pdbx_seq_one_letter_code
_entity_poly.pdbx_strand_id
1 'polypeptide(L)'
;EPPGLESRMQPRPDTGEESYRGHGRLLGRKALITGGDSGIGRAVAIAFAREGADIAVNYLPAEQPDAASLRTLLDSEGSRLTLLPGDLSDEQSCRRIVRDAVRALDGLDTLVLNAGTQHAVKEIAHLSTEQLEYTFATNVFSLFWSVQEALPHMEAGASIITTSSIQAFQPSSFLTDYAASKSAVVGFTRSLAKQLAPKGIRVNSVAPGPVSVSYTLSSSSAASDVYKRQVAPGPVWTPLQVSGAQQPENIPGFGSRTPLGRAGQPVEVAPSYVFLASEESSYI
;
A
#
# COMPACT_ATOMS: atom_id res chain seq x y z
N GLU A 1 14.73 10.47 9.27
CA GLU A 1 14.32 9.48 10.29
C GLU A 1 12.88 9.06 10.04
N PRO A 2 12.56 7.76 10.15
CA PRO A 2 11.18 7.29 10.09
C PRO A 2 10.35 7.75 11.31
N PRO A 3 9.01 7.98 11.12
CA PRO A 3 8.34 8.06 9.83
C PRO A 3 8.72 9.34 9.08
N GLY A 4 8.84 9.25 7.74
CA GLY A 4 9.12 10.41 6.90
C GLY A 4 7.86 11.20 6.61
N LEU A 5 7.84 12.52 6.86
CA LEU A 5 6.72 13.38 6.48
C LEU A 5 6.79 13.76 5.01
N GLU A 6 5.71 13.53 4.26
CA GLU A 6 5.60 13.90 2.84
C GLU A 6 5.71 15.42 2.64
N SER A 7 5.15 16.18 3.56
CA SER A 7 5.20 17.64 3.57
C SER A 7 6.61 18.22 3.62
N ARG A 8 7.62 17.41 4.01
CA ARG A 8 9.04 17.81 4.07
C ARG A 8 9.85 17.37 2.86
N MET A 9 9.26 16.59 1.94
CA MET A 9 9.98 16.11 0.75
C MET A 9 10.21 17.21 -0.27
N GLN A 10 11.39 17.19 -0.91
CA GLN A 10 11.74 18.06 -2.03
C GLN A 10 12.44 17.24 -3.13
N PRO A 11 11.86 17.18 -4.35
CA PRO A 11 10.54 17.71 -4.70
C PRO A 11 9.42 16.96 -3.96
N ARG A 12 8.28 17.64 -3.75
CA ARG A 12 7.09 16.99 -3.20
C ARG A 12 6.56 15.94 -4.17
N PRO A 13 6.15 14.75 -3.71
CA PRO A 13 5.52 13.76 -4.56
C PRO A 13 4.18 14.28 -5.13
N ASP A 14 3.87 13.89 -6.37
CA ASP A 14 2.53 14.05 -6.92
C ASP A 14 1.65 12.90 -6.44
N THR A 15 0.75 13.20 -5.51
CA THR A 15 -0.24 12.25 -4.98
C THR A 15 -1.61 12.40 -5.64
N GLY A 16 -1.72 13.21 -6.67
CA GLY A 16 -2.94 13.38 -7.45
C GLY A 16 -3.79 14.58 -7.04
N GLU A 17 -3.29 15.45 -6.15
CA GLU A 17 -4.03 16.63 -5.65
C GLU A 17 -4.56 17.50 -6.81
N GLU A 18 -3.76 17.70 -7.85
CA GLU A 18 -4.14 18.46 -9.03
C GLU A 18 -4.33 17.60 -10.28
N SER A 19 -3.63 16.46 -10.36
CA SER A 19 -3.48 15.65 -11.58
C SER A 19 -4.53 14.54 -11.73
N TYR A 20 -5.07 13.98 -10.63
CA TYR A 20 -6.06 12.91 -10.70
C TYR A 20 -7.47 13.45 -10.94
N ARG A 21 -8.21 12.82 -11.86
CA ARG A 21 -9.65 13.08 -12.13
C ARG A 21 -10.44 11.80 -11.97
N GLY A 22 -11.48 11.84 -11.14
CA GLY A 22 -12.38 10.71 -10.92
C GLY A 22 -13.45 10.58 -12.01
N HIS A 23 -13.95 9.36 -12.17
CA HIS A 23 -14.99 9.01 -13.15
C HIS A 23 -16.16 8.23 -12.53
N GLY A 24 -16.21 8.15 -11.19
CA GLY A 24 -17.29 7.50 -10.44
C GLY A 24 -17.21 5.96 -10.41
N ARG A 25 -16.01 5.37 -10.60
CA ARG A 25 -15.81 3.91 -10.63
C ARG A 25 -16.00 3.22 -9.28
N LEU A 26 -15.97 3.97 -8.18
CA LEU A 26 -16.11 3.47 -6.81
C LEU A 26 -17.31 4.09 -6.08
N LEU A 27 -18.32 4.53 -6.81
CA LEU A 27 -19.52 5.13 -6.21
C LEU A 27 -20.14 4.23 -5.15
N GLY A 28 -20.28 4.78 -3.93
CA GLY A 28 -20.88 4.10 -2.78
C GLY A 28 -20.00 3.00 -2.15
N ARG A 29 -18.77 2.81 -2.63
CA ARG A 29 -17.81 1.91 -1.98
C ARG A 29 -17.34 2.48 -0.64
N LYS A 30 -17.06 1.59 0.30
CA LYS A 30 -16.62 1.88 1.67
C LYS A 30 -15.24 1.29 1.88
N ALA A 31 -14.21 2.14 1.91
CA ALA A 31 -12.83 1.69 1.86
C ALA A 31 -12.03 2.08 3.11
N LEU A 32 -11.28 1.11 3.67
CA LEU A 32 -10.22 1.37 4.64
C LEU A 32 -8.86 1.29 3.94
N ILE A 33 -8.02 2.32 4.09
CA ILE A 33 -6.68 2.40 3.54
C ILE A 33 -5.68 2.56 4.69
N THR A 34 -4.79 1.59 4.87
CA THR A 34 -3.72 1.68 5.87
C THR A 34 -2.52 2.45 5.32
N GLY A 35 -1.90 3.32 6.15
CA GLY A 35 -0.82 4.22 5.70
C GLY A 35 -1.29 5.14 4.57
N GLY A 36 -2.48 5.75 4.74
CA GLY A 36 -3.13 6.53 3.69
C GLY A 36 -2.88 8.03 3.77
N ASP A 37 -2.03 8.49 4.66
CA ASP A 37 -1.67 9.90 4.87
C ASP A 37 -0.62 10.40 3.87
N SER A 38 0.22 9.51 3.35
CA SER A 38 1.37 9.86 2.52
C SER A 38 1.62 8.86 1.38
N GLY A 39 2.46 9.24 0.42
CA GLY A 39 2.93 8.39 -0.66
C GLY A 39 1.82 7.70 -1.46
N ILE A 40 1.97 6.40 -1.71
CA ILE A 40 1.00 5.62 -2.48
C ILE A 40 -0.37 5.59 -1.77
N GLY A 41 -0.37 5.43 -0.43
CA GLY A 41 -1.61 5.38 0.34
C GLY A 41 -2.42 6.68 0.21
N ARG A 42 -1.76 7.85 0.26
CA ARG A 42 -2.40 9.16 0.04
C ARG A 42 -2.96 9.27 -1.39
N ALA A 43 -2.18 8.86 -2.38
CA ALA A 43 -2.64 8.90 -3.77
C ALA A 43 -3.86 7.99 -3.98
N VAL A 44 -3.89 6.82 -3.35
CA VAL A 44 -5.05 5.91 -3.37
C VAL A 44 -6.24 6.54 -2.66
N ALA A 45 -6.04 7.20 -1.51
CA ALA A 45 -7.12 7.88 -0.78
C ALA A 45 -7.76 9.00 -1.62
N ILE A 46 -6.94 9.84 -2.26
CA ILE A 46 -7.42 10.91 -3.16
C ILE A 46 -8.17 10.31 -4.35
N ALA A 47 -7.59 9.28 -4.98
CA ALA A 47 -8.23 8.64 -6.13
C ALA A 47 -9.57 8.00 -5.75
N PHE A 48 -9.63 7.24 -4.65
CA PHE A 48 -10.86 6.59 -4.20
C PHE A 48 -11.96 7.59 -3.85
N ALA A 49 -11.61 8.66 -3.13
CA ALA A 49 -12.57 9.72 -2.81
C ALA A 49 -13.14 10.36 -4.08
N ARG A 50 -12.30 10.70 -5.07
CA ARG A 50 -12.74 11.29 -6.34
C ARG A 50 -13.49 10.30 -7.24
N GLU A 51 -13.27 9.01 -7.06
CA GLU A 51 -14.07 7.95 -7.70
C GLU A 51 -15.41 7.69 -6.98
N GLY A 52 -15.69 8.41 -5.89
CA GLY A 52 -16.98 8.39 -5.20
C GLY A 52 -17.07 7.41 -4.03
N ALA A 53 -15.95 6.93 -3.50
CA ALA A 53 -15.93 6.10 -2.30
C ALA A 53 -15.94 6.93 -1.02
N ASP A 54 -16.63 6.42 0.02
CA ASP A 54 -16.41 6.83 1.41
C ASP A 54 -15.13 6.17 1.93
N ILE A 55 -14.22 6.92 2.52
CA ILE A 55 -12.91 6.40 2.92
C ILE A 55 -12.58 6.63 4.39
N ALA A 56 -11.93 5.64 4.97
CA ALA A 56 -11.21 5.74 6.24
C ALA A 56 -9.72 5.53 5.99
N VAL A 57 -8.88 6.34 6.63
CA VAL A 57 -7.43 6.32 6.47
C VAL A 57 -6.77 6.10 7.82
N ASN A 58 -5.95 5.05 7.93
CA ASN A 58 -5.05 4.87 9.06
C ASN A 58 -3.69 5.50 8.78
N TYR A 59 -3.07 6.02 9.82
CA TYR A 59 -1.75 6.64 9.82
C TYR A 59 -1.11 6.58 11.21
N LEU A 60 0.23 6.71 11.30
CA LEU A 60 0.88 6.84 12.61
C LEU A 60 0.60 8.23 13.24
N PRO A 61 0.38 8.32 14.57
CA PRO A 61 0.12 9.61 15.23
C PRO A 61 1.16 10.70 14.93
N ALA A 62 2.41 10.32 14.68
CA ALA A 62 3.48 11.26 14.32
C ALA A 62 3.31 11.88 12.91
N GLU A 63 2.50 11.26 12.05
CA GLU A 63 2.19 11.70 10.68
C GLU A 63 0.91 12.57 10.62
N GLN A 64 0.38 12.99 11.77
CA GLN A 64 -0.81 13.83 11.86
C GLN A 64 -0.80 15.06 10.93
N PRO A 65 0.34 15.77 10.68
CA PRO A 65 0.35 16.90 9.75
C PRO A 65 -0.04 16.52 8.32
N ASP A 66 0.45 15.37 7.80
CA ASP A 66 0.13 14.89 6.45
C ASP A 66 -1.33 14.41 6.38
N ALA A 67 -1.82 13.70 7.39
CA ALA A 67 -3.22 13.28 7.50
C ALA A 67 -4.18 14.49 7.59
N ALA A 68 -3.83 15.55 8.33
CA ALA A 68 -4.62 16.77 8.41
C ALA A 68 -4.68 17.52 7.07
N SER A 69 -3.56 17.54 6.33
CA SER A 69 -3.50 18.10 4.97
C SER A 69 -4.43 17.35 4.01
N LEU A 70 -4.44 16.00 4.05
CA LEU A 70 -5.35 15.18 3.26
C LEU A 70 -6.82 15.47 3.61
N ARG A 71 -7.14 15.59 4.90
CA ARG A 71 -8.50 15.97 5.33
C ARG A 71 -8.92 17.31 4.76
N THR A 72 -8.08 18.33 4.89
CA THR A 72 -8.39 19.68 4.37
C THR A 72 -8.69 19.64 2.88
N LEU A 73 -7.91 18.88 2.10
CA LEU A 73 -8.14 18.70 0.67
C LEU A 73 -9.51 18.07 0.40
N LEU A 74 -9.78 16.91 0.99
CA LEU A 74 -10.98 16.13 0.67
C LEU A 74 -12.26 16.76 1.23
N ASP A 75 -12.19 17.42 2.39
CA ASP A 75 -13.32 18.19 2.92
C ASP A 75 -13.68 19.35 2.00
N SER A 76 -12.70 20.03 1.37
CA SER A 76 -12.94 21.09 0.38
C SER A 76 -13.61 20.57 -0.90
N GLU A 77 -13.48 19.28 -1.20
CA GLU A 77 -14.11 18.59 -2.34
C GLU A 77 -15.45 17.95 -1.97
N GLY A 78 -15.88 18.04 -0.71
CA GLY A 78 -17.11 17.42 -0.21
C GLY A 78 -17.06 15.91 -0.05
N SER A 79 -15.87 15.33 -0.03
CA SER A 79 -15.66 13.88 0.11
C SER A 79 -15.68 13.47 1.59
N ARG A 80 -16.22 12.28 1.89
CA ARG A 80 -16.29 11.74 3.23
C ARG A 80 -14.98 11.03 3.60
N LEU A 81 -14.22 11.60 4.55
CA LEU A 81 -12.97 11.04 5.08
C LEU A 81 -13.04 10.83 6.59
N THR A 82 -12.66 9.64 7.05
CA THR A 82 -12.43 9.33 8.47
C THR A 82 -10.94 9.11 8.72
N LEU A 83 -10.37 9.82 9.69
CA LEU A 83 -8.96 9.67 10.10
C LEU A 83 -8.86 8.77 11.34
N LEU A 84 -8.02 7.74 11.26
CA LEU A 84 -7.86 6.68 12.26
C LEU A 84 -6.38 6.55 12.68
N PRO A 85 -5.90 7.37 13.64
CA PRO A 85 -4.52 7.27 14.11
C PRO A 85 -4.28 5.96 14.86
N GLY A 86 -3.14 5.30 14.60
CA GLY A 86 -2.72 4.11 15.32
C GLY A 86 -1.57 3.37 14.67
N ASP A 87 -0.76 2.72 15.50
CA ASP A 87 0.35 1.89 15.08
C ASP A 87 -0.16 0.47 14.76
N LEU A 88 0.18 -0.01 13.56
CA LEU A 88 -0.21 -1.33 13.08
C LEU A 88 0.74 -2.45 13.52
N SER A 89 1.83 -2.12 14.20
CA SER A 89 2.68 -3.13 14.84
C SER A 89 2.01 -3.75 16.09
N ASP A 90 0.94 -3.14 16.59
CA ASP A 90 0.13 -3.61 17.71
C ASP A 90 -1.18 -4.24 17.25
N GLU A 91 -1.45 -5.49 17.67
CA GLU A 91 -2.66 -6.23 17.29
C GLU A 91 -3.95 -5.52 17.72
N GLN A 92 -3.99 -5.00 18.95
CA GLN A 92 -5.19 -4.34 19.47
C GLN A 92 -5.51 -3.07 18.69
N SER A 93 -4.47 -2.32 18.30
CA SER A 93 -4.58 -1.14 17.45
C SER A 93 -5.12 -1.52 16.05
N CYS A 94 -4.58 -2.56 15.42
CA CYS A 94 -5.08 -3.06 14.13
C CYS A 94 -6.58 -3.37 14.18
N ARG A 95 -7.00 -4.18 15.13
CA ARG A 95 -8.40 -4.58 15.30
C ARG A 95 -9.31 -3.38 15.60
N ARG A 96 -8.87 -2.47 16.46
CA ARG A 96 -9.59 -1.23 16.77
C ARG A 96 -9.80 -0.37 15.52
N ILE A 97 -8.74 -0.15 14.72
CA ILE A 97 -8.79 0.64 13.50
C ILE A 97 -9.84 0.08 12.52
N VAL A 98 -9.87 -1.23 12.33
CA VAL A 98 -10.86 -1.87 11.44
C VAL A 98 -12.28 -1.68 11.98
N ARG A 99 -12.53 -1.93 13.28
CA ARG A 99 -13.87 -1.71 13.89
C ARG A 99 -14.33 -0.26 13.77
N ASP A 100 -13.41 0.68 14.00
CA ASP A 100 -13.73 2.10 13.93
C ASP A 100 -14.01 2.53 12.49
N ALA A 101 -13.29 1.98 11.50
CA ALA A 101 -13.57 2.18 10.08
C ALA A 101 -14.95 1.65 9.70
N VAL A 102 -15.27 0.40 10.05
CA VAL A 102 -16.59 -0.21 9.79
C VAL A 102 -17.71 0.63 10.37
N ARG A 103 -17.55 1.09 11.62
CA ARG A 103 -18.55 1.94 12.29
C ARG A 103 -18.71 3.30 11.61
N ALA A 104 -17.61 3.95 11.25
CA ALA A 104 -17.63 5.28 10.65
C ALA A 104 -18.19 5.28 9.23
N LEU A 105 -17.93 4.22 8.47
CA LEU A 105 -18.38 4.06 7.10
C LEU A 105 -19.75 3.35 6.99
N ASP A 106 -20.26 2.79 8.08
CA ASP A 106 -21.45 1.94 8.09
C ASP A 106 -21.30 0.71 7.17
N GLY A 107 -20.15 0.02 7.30
CA GLY A 107 -19.76 -1.17 6.53
C GLY A 107 -18.34 -1.08 5.97
N LEU A 108 -17.90 -2.13 5.30
CA LEU A 108 -16.58 -2.20 4.66
C LEU A 108 -16.63 -3.18 3.48
N ASP A 109 -16.33 -2.70 2.28
CA ASP A 109 -16.26 -3.53 1.08
C ASP A 109 -14.90 -3.50 0.39
N THR A 110 -14.04 -2.56 0.75
CA THR A 110 -12.70 -2.44 0.17
C THR A 110 -11.67 -2.24 1.28
N LEU A 111 -10.68 -3.16 1.35
CA LEU A 111 -9.59 -3.10 2.33
C LEU A 111 -8.25 -2.98 1.60
N VAL A 112 -7.60 -1.82 1.71
CA VAL A 112 -6.27 -1.55 1.15
C VAL A 112 -5.23 -1.64 2.25
N LEU A 113 -4.45 -2.72 2.23
CA LEU A 113 -3.36 -3.02 3.16
C LEU A 113 -2.06 -2.48 2.57
N ASN A 114 -1.84 -1.17 2.72
CA ASN A 114 -0.72 -0.45 2.11
C ASN A 114 0.40 -0.10 3.08
N ALA A 115 0.10 0.11 4.35
CA ALA A 115 1.09 0.47 5.35
C ALA A 115 2.31 -0.46 5.34
N GLY A 116 3.49 0.10 5.58
CA GLY A 116 4.71 -0.68 5.65
C GLY A 116 5.89 0.14 6.13
N THR A 117 6.85 -0.54 6.71
CA THR A 117 8.12 0.03 7.17
C THR A 117 9.29 -0.68 6.54
N GLN A 118 10.41 0.01 6.39
CA GLN A 118 11.69 -0.54 5.92
C GLN A 118 12.85 0.25 6.52
N HIS A 119 13.92 -0.48 6.88
CA HIS A 119 15.17 0.10 7.36
C HIS A 119 16.33 -0.63 6.72
N ALA A 120 17.25 0.12 6.12
CA ALA A 120 18.40 -0.47 5.46
C ALA A 120 19.45 -0.92 6.50
N VAL A 121 19.91 -2.18 6.37
CA VAL A 121 20.98 -2.74 7.17
C VAL A 121 22.03 -3.38 6.23
N LYS A 122 23.29 -2.91 6.30
CA LYS A 122 24.34 -3.36 5.37
C LYS A 122 24.70 -4.83 5.53
N GLU A 123 24.74 -5.30 6.77
CA GLU A 123 25.16 -6.66 7.12
C GLU A 123 24.13 -7.30 8.05
N ILE A 124 23.77 -8.53 7.77
CA ILE A 124 22.76 -9.27 8.55
C ILE A 124 23.12 -9.36 10.04
N ALA A 125 24.43 -9.37 10.37
CA ALA A 125 24.91 -9.38 11.75
C ALA A 125 24.51 -8.13 12.56
N HIS A 126 24.15 -7.04 11.90
CA HIS A 126 23.74 -5.79 12.53
C HIS A 126 22.21 -5.61 12.54
N LEU A 127 21.46 -6.56 12.00
CA LEU A 127 20.00 -6.55 12.10
C LEU A 127 19.59 -6.92 13.52
N SER A 128 19.02 -5.96 14.25
CA SER A 128 18.54 -6.23 15.60
C SER A 128 17.22 -7.01 15.59
N THR A 129 16.95 -7.72 16.68
CA THR A 129 15.69 -8.44 16.88
C THR A 129 14.50 -7.47 16.88
N GLU A 130 14.64 -6.33 17.51
CA GLU A 130 13.62 -5.29 17.60
C GLU A 130 13.23 -4.76 16.22
N GLN A 131 14.21 -4.49 15.33
CA GLN A 131 13.94 -4.08 13.96
C GLN A 131 13.23 -5.18 13.17
N LEU A 132 13.69 -6.42 13.29
CA LEU A 132 13.11 -7.58 12.63
C LEU A 132 11.64 -7.77 13.06
N GLU A 133 11.38 -7.76 14.37
CA GLU A 133 10.04 -7.90 14.94
C GLU A 133 9.13 -6.75 14.49
N TYR A 134 9.58 -5.50 14.58
CA TYR A 134 8.82 -4.34 14.15
C TYR A 134 8.50 -4.39 12.64
N THR A 135 9.48 -4.78 11.80
CA THR A 135 9.26 -4.95 10.36
C THR A 135 8.18 -6.01 10.08
N PHE A 136 8.25 -7.16 10.75
CA PHE A 136 7.25 -8.22 10.54
C PHE A 136 5.90 -7.88 11.17
N ALA A 137 5.86 -7.28 12.33
CA ALA A 137 4.62 -6.84 12.96
C ALA A 137 3.87 -5.86 12.05
N THR A 138 4.56 -4.83 11.55
CA THR A 138 3.96 -3.80 10.69
C THR A 138 3.61 -4.34 9.29
N ASN A 139 4.53 -5.07 8.64
CA ASN A 139 4.37 -5.44 7.23
C ASN A 139 3.59 -6.74 7.01
N VAL A 140 3.53 -7.63 8.01
CA VAL A 140 2.98 -8.98 7.86
C VAL A 140 1.87 -9.25 8.86
N PHE A 141 2.13 -9.16 10.16
CA PHE A 141 1.13 -9.56 11.16
C PHE A 141 -0.09 -8.66 11.12
N SER A 142 0.09 -7.37 10.87
CA SER A 142 -0.99 -6.40 10.67
C SER A 142 -2.00 -6.84 9.60
N LEU A 143 -1.54 -7.52 8.52
CA LEU A 143 -2.41 -8.02 7.46
C LEU A 143 -3.37 -9.09 7.99
N PHE A 144 -2.84 -10.02 8.79
CA PHE A 144 -3.65 -11.09 9.39
C PHE A 144 -4.68 -10.50 10.36
N TRP A 145 -4.27 -9.64 11.28
CA TRP A 145 -5.15 -9.03 12.28
C TRP A 145 -6.24 -8.17 11.64
N SER A 146 -5.85 -7.36 10.64
CA SER A 146 -6.80 -6.50 9.92
C SER A 146 -7.81 -7.32 9.12
N VAL A 147 -7.37 -8.36 8.39
CA VAL A 147 -8.27 -9.19 7.60
C VAL A 147 -9.19 -10.02 8.50
N GLN A 148 -8.68 -10.61 9.59
CA GLN A 148 -9.51 -11.35 10.55
C GLN A 148 -10.64 -10.50 11.10
N GLU A 149 -10.37 -9.23 11.42
CA GLU A 149 -11.37 -8.31 11.94
C GLU A 149 -12.31 -7.78 10.85
N ALA A 150 -11.84 -7.60 9.61
CA ALA A 150 -12.62 -7.07 8.50
C ALA A 150 -13.60 -8.10 7.90
N LEU A 151 -13.20 -9.37 7.80
CA LEU A 151 -13.95 -10.40 7.09
C LEU A 151 -15.42 -10.57 7.52
N PRO A 152 -15.79 -10.45 8.81
CA PRO A 152 -17.20 -10.51 9.21
C PRO A 152 -18.09 -9.41 8.64
N HIS A 153 -17.49 -8.35 8.13
CA HIS A 153 -18.17 -7.16 7.58
C HIS A 153 -18.05 -7.04 6.05
N MET A 154 -17.41 -8.02 5.40
CA MET A 154 -17.19 -8.04 3.94
C MET A 154 -18.07 -9.10 3.28
N GLU A 155 -18.81 -8.69 2.27
CA GLU A 155 -19.72 -9.54 1.51
C GLU A 155 -19.18 -9.86 0.12
N ALA A 156 -19.91 -10.66 -0.67
CA ALA A 156 -19.58 -10.92 -2.06
C ALA A 156 -19.50 -9.61 -2.86
N GLY A 157 -18.48 -9.49 -3.70
CA GLY A 157 -18.14 -8.25 -4.41
C GLY A 157 -17.11 -7.38 -3.70
N ALA A 158 -16.75 -7.69 -2.44
CA ALA A 158 -15.69 -7.00 -1.72
C ALA A 158 -14.29 -7.27 -2.33
N SER A 159 -13.36 -6.36 -2.06
CA SER A 159 -11.98 -6.42 -2.54
C SER A 159 -10.96 -6.17 -1.44
N ILE A 160 -9.94 -7.01 -1.34
CA ILE A 160 -8.76 -6.83 -0.49
C ILE A 160 -7.56 -6.59 -1.40
N ILE A 161 -6.82 -5.49 -1.19
CA ILE A 161 -5.67 -5.13 -2.00
C ILE A 161 -4.47 -4.95 -1.08
N THR A 162 -3.43 -5.76 -1.28
CA THR A 162 -2.19 -5.66 -0.52
C THR A 162 -1.13 -4.88 -1.30
N THR A 163 -0.24 -4.19 -0.59
CA THR A 163 0.95 -3.57 -1.17
C THR A 163 2.18 -4.41 -0.85
N SER A 164 2.62 -5.22 -1.82
CA SER A 164 3.87 -5.96 -1.77
C SER A 164 5.04 -5.06 -2.21
N SER A 165 6.06 -5.61 -2.82
CA SER A 165 7.20 -4.88 -3.39
C SER A 165 7.90 -5.75 -4.42
N ILE A 166 8.63 -5.12 -5.35
CA ILE A 166 9.61 -5.81 -6.18
C ILE A 166 10.66 -6.54 -5.34
N GLN A 167 10.93 -6.06 -4.12
CA GLN A 167 11.84 -6.70 -3.18
C GLN A 167 11.45 -8.13 -2.80
N ALA A 168 10.17 -8.48 -2.99
CA ALA A 168 9.73 -9.88 -2.84
C ALA A 168 10.26 -10.81 -3.95
N PHE A 169 10.72 -10.27 -5.08
CA PHE A 169 11.16 -11.00 -6.27
C PHE A 169 12.63 -10.75 -6.64
N GLN A 170 13.10 -9.52 -6.39
CA GLN A 170 14.46 -9.07 -6.63
C GLN A 170 14.98 -8.34 -5.39
N PRO A 171 15.34 -9.07 -4.33
CA PRO A 171 15.76 -8.48 -3.07
C PRO A 171 17.10 -7.75 -3.21
N SER A 172 17.20 -6.58 -2.60
CA SER A 172 18.48 -5.90 -2.40
C SER A 172 19.19 -6.42 -1.16
N SER A 173 20.52 -6.42 -1.18
CA SER A 173 21.34 -6.99 -0.10
C SER A 173 21.24 -6.26 1.25
N PHE A 174 20.71 -5.04 1.26
CA PHE A 174 20.61 -4.21 2.47
C PHE A 174 19.18 -4.05 3.02
N LEU A 175 18.19 -4.77 2.45
CA LEU A 175 16.79 -4.76 2.91
C LEU A 175 16.29 -6.18 3.21
N THR A 176 17.07 -6.96 3.90
CA THR A 176 16.84 -8.41 4.05
C THR A 176 15.51 -8.72 4.77
N ASP A 177 15.26 -8.08 5.91
CA ASP A 177 14.02 -8.21 6.69
C ASP A 177 12.80 -7.71 5.90
N TYR A 178 12.94 -6.55 5.24
CA TYR A 178 11.89 -5.98 4.40
C TYR A 178 11.55 -6.90 3.21
N ALA A 179 12.56 -7.39 2.48
CA ALA A 179 12.35 -8.30 1.35
C ALA A 179 11.67 -9.60 1.78
N ALA A 180 12.08 -10.17 2.92
CA ALA A 180 11.43 -11.33 3.52
C ALA A 180 9.96 -11.04 3.87
N SER A 181 9.67 -9.90 4.51
CA SER A 181 8.32 -9.49 4.85
C SER A 181 7.45 -9.31 3.61
N LYS A 182 7.95 -8.69 2.53
CA LYS A 182 7.20 -8.49 1.29
C LYS A 182 6.99 -9.79 0.50
N SER A 183 7.89 -10.76 0.64
CA SER A 183 7.68 -12.13 0.13
C SER A 183 6.55 -12.84 0.90
N ALA A 184 6.47 -12.63 2.22
CA ALA A 184 5.36 -13.14 3.04
C ALA A 184 4.01 -12.52 2.60
N VAL A 185 3.96 -11.23 2.27
CA VAL A 185 2.75 -10.56 1.73
C VAL A 185 2.26 -11.24 0.45
N VAL A 186 3.17 -11.62 -0.46
CA VAL A 186 2.81 -12.34 -1.70
C VAL A 186 2.20 -13.71 -1.38
N GLY A 187 2.82 -14.47 -0.47
CA GLY A 187 2.30 -15.76 -0.01
C GLY A 187 0.91 -15.63 0.63
N PHE A 188 0.76 -14.66 1.53
CA PHE A 188 -0.51 -14.32 2.18
C PHE A 188 -1.60 -14.02 1.14
N THR A 189 -1.34 -13.09 0.21
CA THR A 189 -2.30 -12.68 -0.82
C THR A 189 -2.79 -13.87 -1.65
N ARG A 190 -1.88 -14.73 -2.10
CA ARG A 190 -2.21 -15.90 -2.92
C ARG A 190 -3.04 -16.94 -2.16
N SER A 191 -2.69 -17.20 -0.91
CA SER A 191 -3.42 -18.14 -0.07
C SER A 191 -4.82 -17.61 0.23
N LEU A 192 -4.91 -16.34 0.63
CA LEU A 192 -6.18 -15.69 0.97
C LEU A 192 -7.11 -15.58 -0.24
N ALA A 193 -6.58 -15.28 -1.44
CA ALA A 193 -7.36 -15.25 -2.67
C ALA A 193 -8.07 -16.58 -2.96
N LYS A 194 -7.37 -17.70 -2.78
CA LYS A 194 -7.96 -19.04 -2.95
C LYS A 194 -9.03 -19.32 -1.90
N GLN A 195 -8.81 -18.89 -0.66
CA GLN A 195 -9.74 -19.12 0.44
C GLN A 195 -11.02 -18.29 0.31
N LEU A 196 -10.93 -17.08 -0.21
CA LEU A 196 -12.06 -16.14 -0.25
C LEU A 196 -12.79 -16.12 -1.60
N ALA A 197 -12.20 -16.64 -2.67
CA ALA A 197 -12.85 -16.74 -3.98
C ALA A 197 -14.25 -17.42 -3.94
N PRO A 198 -14.46 -18.53 -3.19
CA PRO A 198 -15.79 -19.12 -3.06
C PRO A 198 -16.82 -18.22 -2.35
N LYS A 199 -16.36 -17.21 -1.62
CA LYS A 199 -17.20 -16.19 -0.96
C LYS A 199 -17.45 -14.97 -1.84
N GLY A 200 -16.93 -14.93 -3.07
CA GLY A 200 -17.04 -13.80 -3.97
C GLY A 200 -16.19 -12.59 -3.56
N ILE A 201 -15.19 -12.78 -2.68
CA ILE A 201 -14.27 -11.71 -2.25
C ILE A 201 -12.96 -11.85 -3.03
N ARG A 202 -12.55 -10.79 -3.70
CA ARG A 202 -11.30 -10.74 -4.49
C ARG A 202 -10.12 -10.31 -3.63
N VAL A 203 -8.95 -10.92 -3.85
CA VAL A 203 -7.73 -10.55 -3.14
C VAL A 203 -6.58 -10.43 -4.13
N ASN A 204 -6.03 -9.23 -4.27
CA ASN A 204 -4.99 -8.89 -5.22
C ASN A 204 -3.83 -8.13 -4.57
N SER A 205 -2.74 -7.97 -5.30
CA SER A 205 -1.56 -7.24 -4.81
C SER A 205 -1.03 -6.26 -5.85
N VAL A 206 -0.57 -5.10 -5.38
CA VAL A 206 0.30 -4.20 -6.14
C VAL A 206 1.71 -4.32 -5.57
N ALA A 207 2.72 -4.44 -6.43
CA ALA A 207 4.12 -4.67 -6.03
C ALA A 207 5.04 -3.56 -6.59
N PRO A 208 5.03 -2.35 -6.03
CA PRO A 208 5.88 -1.25 -6.49
C PRO A 208 7.38 -1.56 -6.34
N GLY A 209 8.21 -0.94 -7.19
CA GLY A 209 9.66 -1.04 -7.04
C GLY A 209 10.42 -0.79 -8.34
N PRO A 210 11.75 -0.69 -8.29
CA PRO A 210 12.55 -0.51 -9.48
C PRO A 210 12.45 -1.74 -10.39
N VAL A 211 11.84 -1.58 -11.56
CA VAL A 211 11.88 -2.60 -12.61
C VAL A 211 13.18 -2.39 -13.38
N SER A 212 14.22 -3.14 -13.04
CA SER A 212 15.33 -3.36 -13.94
C SER A 212 14.86 -4.35 -15.01
N VAL A 213 14.62 -3.86 -16.21
CA VAL A 213 14.15 -4.69 -17.33
C VAL A 213 15.32 -5.53 -17.85
N SER A 214 15.60 -6.62 -17.15
CA SER A 214 16.37 -7.73 -17.70
C SER A 214 15.64 -9.02 -17.31
N TYR A 215 14.41 -9.17 -17.82
CA TYR A 215 13.72 -10.44 -17.73
C TYR A 215 14.04 -11.27 -18.97
N THR A 216 15.02 -12.14 -18.82
CA THR A 216 14.99 -13.38 -19.59
C THR A 216 13.80 -14.16 -19.00
N LEU A 217 12.67 -14.14 -19.68
CA LEU A 217 11.53 -14.99 -19.37
C LEU A 217 11.99 -16.44 -19.54
N SER A 218 12.47 -17.07 -18.47
CA SER A 218 12.57 -18.52 -18.46
C SER A 218 11.15 -19.05 -18.45
N SER A 219 10.81 -19.75 -19.50
CA SER A 219 9.50 -20.34 -19.77
C SER A 219 9.20 -21.54 -18.86
N SER A 220 9.13 -21.32 -17.54
CA SER A 220 8.53 -22.33 -16.67
C SER A 220 7.07 -21.97 -16.43
N SER A 221 6.17 -22.92 -16.69
CA SER A 221 4.72 -22.76 -16.50
C SER A 221 4.32 -22.33 -15.06
N ALA A 222 5.17 -22.62 -14.08
CA ALA A 222 5.02 -22.14 -12.70
C ALA A 222 5.26 -20.63 -12.56
N ALA A 223 6.11 -20.00 -13.37
CA ALA A 223 6.36 -18.57 -13.32
C ALA A 223 5.16 -17.77 -13.88
N SER A 224 4.39 -18.33 -14.81
CA SER A 224 3.24 -17.62 -15.40
C SER A 224 2.08 -17.40 -14.43
N ASP A 225 1.86 -18.32 -13.46
CA ASP A 225 0.82 -18.14 -12.44
C ASP A 225 1.21 -17.15 -11.34
N VAL A 226 2.52 -16.91 -11.18
CA VAL A 226 3.07 -15.98 -10.18
C VAL A 226 2.73 -14.52 -10.51
N TYR A 227 2.68 -14.17 -11.80
CA TYR A 227 2.53 -12.79 -12.27
C TYR A 227 1.10 -12.37 -12.61
N LYS A 228 0.15 -13.31 -12.70
CA LYS A 228 -1.20 -13.03 -13.19
C LYS A 228 -2.11 -12.26 -12.22
N ARG A 229 -1.66 -11.97 -11.00
CA ARG A 229 -2.46 -11.29 -9.96
C ARG A 229 -1.72 -10.08 -9.35
N GLN A 230 -0.78 -9.50 -10.09
CA GLN A 230 0.04 -8.41 -9.57
C GLN A 230 0.26 -7.32 -10.63
N VAL A 231 0.16 -6.07 -10.18
CA VAL A 231 0.66 -4.91 -10.91
C VAL A 231 2.01 -4.54 -10.30
N ALA A 232 3.06 -4.47 -11.12
CA ALA A 232 4.44 -4.19 -10.70
C ALA A 232 4.95 -2.89 -11.32
N PRO A 233 4.55 -1.71 -10.82
CA PRO A 233 5.07 -0.43 -11.30
C PRO A 233 6.55 -0.25 -10.94
N GLY A 234 7.24 0.67 -11.62
CA GLY A 234 8.63 1.06 -11.35
C GLY A 234 8.85 1.68 -9.96
N PRO A 235 10.06 2.24 -9.68
CA PRO A 235 10.35 2.92 -8.42
C PRO A 235 9.43 4.14 -8.26
N VAL A 236 8.84 4.27 -7.09
CA VAL A 236 7.88 5.34 -6.78
C VAL A 236 8.48 6.29 -5.75
N TRP A 237 8.41 7.59 -6.01
CA TRP A 237 8.91 8.63 -5.14
C TRP A 237 8.00 8.83 -3.94
N THR A 238 8.39 8.31 -2.78
CA THR A 238 7.59 8.31 -1.54
C THR A 238 8.44 8.60 -0.31
N PRO A 239 7.86 9.06 0.82
CA PRO A 239 8.56 9.23 2.09
C PRO A 239 9.30 7.97 2.53
N LEU A 240 8.72 6.78 2.33
CA LEU A 240 9.33 5.51 2.69
C LEU A 240 10.71 5.30 2.05
N GLN A 241 10.91 5.74 0.81
CA GLN A 241 12.20 5.61 0.12
C GLN A 241 13.25 6.52 0.74
N VAL A 242 12.89 7.76 1.05
CA VAL A 242 13.81 8.78 1.56
C VAL A 242 14.17 8.54 3.03
N SER A 243 13.21 8.07 3.85
CA SER A 243 13.42 7.92 5.29
C SER A 243 14.02 6.57 5.72
N GLY A 244 13.82 5.49 4.94
CA GLY A 244 14.15 4.13 5.41
C GLY A 244 15.03 3.29 4.47
N ALA A 245 15.08 3.58 3.15
CA ALA A 245 15.70 2.66 2.19
C ALA A 245 16.91 3.21 1.47
N GLN A 246 16.90 4.49 1.11
CA GLN A 246 17.96 5.06 0.26
C GLN A 246 19.05 5.72 1.09
N GLN A 247 20.30 5.47 0.71
CA GLN A 247 21.40 6.28 1.21
C GLN A 247 21.31 7.67 0.58
N PRO A 248 21.61 8.76 1.33
CA PRO A 248 21.44 10.14 0.85
C PRO A 248 22.09 10.40 -0.51
N GLU A 249 23.24 9.81 -0.78
CA GLU A 249 23.99 9.92 -2.02
C GLU A 249 23.27 9.32 -3.23
N ASN A 250 22.36 8.37 -3.02
CA ASN A 250 21.60 7.71 -4.09
C ASN A 250 20.27 8.40 -4.41
N ILE A 251 19.81 9.29 -3.55
CA ILE A 251 18.53 9.99 -3.72
C ILE A 251 18.48 10.81 -5.02
N PRO A 252 19.53 11.61 -5.40
CA PRO A 252 19.48 12.39 -6.64
C PRO A 252 19.36 11.54 -7.92
N GLY A 253 19.84 10.29 -7.88
CA GLY A 253 19.75 9.36 -9.01
C GLY A 253 18.57 8.38 -8.95
N PHE A 254 17.68 8.55 -7.96
CA PHE A 254 16.57 7.60 -7.76
C PHE A 254 15.63 7.58 -8.97
N GLY A 255 15.45 6.40 -9.57
CA GLY A 255 14.63 6.21 -10.76
C GLY A 255 15.33 6.48 -12.09
N SER A 256 16.54 7.05 -12.14
CA SER A 256 17.26 7.38 -13.39
C SER A 256 17.57 6.17 -14.27
N ARG A 257 17.60 4.96 -13.70
CA ARG A 257 17.84 3.71 -14.43
C ARG A 257 16.60 3.05 -15.01
N THR A 258 15.42 3.64 -14.80
CA THR A 258 14.19 3.14 -15.44
C THR A 258 14.19 3.49 -16.92
N PRO A 259 13.45 2.76 -17.78
CA PRO A 259 13.30 3.11 -19.19
C PRO A 259 12.77 4.54 -19.42
N LEU A 260 11.98 5.07 -18.48
CA LEU A 260 11.47 6.44 -18.52
C LEU A 260 12.45 7.48 -17.95
N GLY A 261 13.62 7.04 -17.44
CA GLY A 261 14.66 7.91 -16.89
C GLY A 261 14.29 8.65 -15.59
N ARG A 262 13.19 8.28 -14.94
CA ARG A 262 12.71 8.92 -13.69
C ARG A 262 12.01 7.92 -12.77
N ALA A 263 11.86 8.30 -11.52
CA ALA A 263 10.93 7.62 -10.63
C ALA A 263 9.48 7.91 -11.04
N GLY A 264 8.58 6.95 -10.82
CA GLY A 264 7.15 7.15 -10.89
C GLY A 264 6.65 8.00 -9.71
N GLN A 265 5.51 8.62 -9.89
CA GLN A 265 4.82 9.35 -8.83
C GLN A 265 3.73 8.47 -8.19
N PRO A 266 3.38 8.68 -6.92
CA PRO A 266 2.30 7.95 -6.26
C PRO A 266 0.99 7.92 -7.05
N VAL A 267 0.61 9.04 -7.67
CA VAL A 267 -0.59 9.15 -8.50
C VAL A 267 -0.58 8.21 -9.71
N GLU A 268 0.59 7.89 -10.26
CA GLU A 268 0.71 6.98 -11.42
C GLU A 268 0.44 5.50 -11.03
N VAL A 269 0.44 5.19 -9.73
CA VAL A 269 0.15 3.85 -9.19
C VAL A 269 -1.31 3.73 -8.73
N ALA A 270 -1.91 4.81 -8.27
CA ALA A 270 -3.27 4.83 -7.72
C ALA A 270 -4.34 4.24 -8.67
N PRO A 271 -4.31 4.43 -10.01
CA PRO A 271 -5.26 3.81 -10.93
C PRO A 271 -5.30 2.28 -10.86
N SER A 272 -4.18 1.63 -10.50
CA SER A 272 -4.14 0.18 -10.32
C SER A 272 -5.00 -0.26 -9.13
N TYR A 273 -5.00 0.49 -8.04
CA TYR A 273 -5.84 0.22 -6.87
C TYR A 273 -7.31 0.49 -7.18
N VAL A 274 -7.62 1.58 -7.90
CA VAL A 274 -8.99 1.88 -8.35
C VAL A 274 -9.52 0.74 -9.21
N PHE A 275 -8.75 0.29 -10.20
CA PHE A 275 -9.12 -0.86 -11.04
C PHE A 275 -9.37 -2.11 -10.21
N LEU A 276 -8.46 -2.46 -9.29
CA LEU A 276 -8.60 -3.66 -8.44
C LEU A 276 -9.76 -3.56 -7.43
N ALA A 277 -10.16 -2.35 -7.02
CA ALA A 277 -11.32 -2.13 -6.16
C ALA A 277 -12.65 -2.13 -6.92
N SER A 278 -12.64 -1.77 -8.20
CA SER A 278 -13.83 -1.64 -9.04
C SER A 278 -14.35 -2.98 -9.57
N GLU A 279 -15.56 -2.96 -10.14
CA GLU A 279 -16.17 -4.11 -10.81
C GLU A 279 -15.48 -4.48 -12.13
N GLU A 280 -14.71 -3.55 -12.72
CA GLU A 280 -13.91 -3.82 -13.92
C GLU A 280 -12.92 -4.98 -13.74
N SER A 281 -12.50 -5.23 -12.49
CA SER A 281 -11.61 -6.35 -12.13
C SER A 281 -12.35 -7.57 -11.56
N SER A 282 -13.64 -7.74 -11.85
CA SER A 282 -14.50 -8.81 -11.28
C SER A 282 -13.98 -10.22 -11.55
N TYR A 283 -13.14 -10.41 -12.57
CA TYR A 283 -12.54 -11.70 -12.94
C TYR A 283 -11.04 -11.81 -12.59
N ILE A 284 -10.49 -10.91 -11.75
CA ILE A 284 -9.06 -10.88 -11.40
C ILE A 284 -8.84 -11.21 -9.93
#